data_b02c534ae2cc1bccbb7f1601752a03ac
#
_entry.id   b02c534ae2cc1bccbb7f1601752a03ac
#
_cell.length_a   1.000
_cell.length_b   1.000
_cell.length_c   1.000
_cell.angle_alpha   90.00
_cell.angle_beta   90.00
_cell.angle_gamma   90.00
#
_symmetry.space_group_name_H-M   'P 1'
#
loop_
_entity.id
_entity.type
_entity.pdbx_description
1 polymer ?
#
loop_
_entity_poly.entity_id
_entity_poly.type
_entity_poly.pdbx_seq_one_letter_code
_entity_poly.pdbx_strand_id
1 'polypeptide(L)'
;MYLAVAKSPVQPSHSSSLSTFPDLATQLLELATQAWTTEESFQQSQFLLNPADFVNITAPTQVIEVLIRHARRIVPGFSVPQMIPRVQVVSLPAAAGMFKVDEEGWVTIEVGANFFQDKLAAQAILVHEVCHYILENSGIRKSDVNLNERYTDLCMFICGFGEIFLAGYRRDVAQQNYHPGHRLGYLTDAEYHFAQRYVMQLRQSGEISPSKELDRLKKRLLNLCYGDQKMCSRLLEYERQKKPHQSDVELYQDAIDHLEGDRSR
;
A
#
# COMPACT_ATOMS: atom_id res chain seq x y z
N MET A 1 17.53 13.20 -55.30
CA MET A 1 16.44 13.75 -54.49
C MET A 1 15.70 12.55 -53.90
N TYR A 2 16.13 12.07 -52.72
CA TYR A 2 15.55 10.91 -52.02
C TYR A 2 14.70 11.42 -50.84
N LEU A 3 13.40 11.21 -50.86
CA LEU A 3 12.47 11.49 -49.79
C LEU A 3 12.63 10.37 -48.70
N ALA A 4 13.08 10.73 -47.52
CA ALA A 4 13.09 9.87 -46.36
C ALA A 4 11.68 9.83 -45.74
N VAL A 5 11.06 8.67 -45.78
CA VAL A 5 9.79 8.38 -45.06
C VAL A 5 10.12 8.20 -43.60
N ALA A 6 9.62 9.12 -42.76
CA ALA A 6 9.71 9.01 -41.30
C ALA A 6 8.79 7.86 -40.82
N LYS A 7 9.38 6.84 -40.23
CA LYS A 7 8.64 5.79 -39.51
C LYS A 7 8.11 6.39 -38.20
N SER A 8 6.79 6.36 -38.05
CA SER A 8 6.12 6.67 -36.77
C SER A 8 6.59 5.74 -35.66
N PRO A 9 6.78 6.23 -34.44
CA PRO A 9 7.15 5.37 -33.32
C PRO A 9 5.98 4.42 -32.99
N VAL A 10 6.26 3.13 -32.97
CA VAL A 10 5.35 2.09 -32.49
C VAL A 10 5.13 2.33 -31.01
N GLN A 11 3.91 2.68 -30.61
CA GLN A 11 3.53 2.71 -29.20
C GLN A 11 3.59 1.27 -28.64
N PRO A 12 4.24 1.03 -27.49
CA PRO A 12 4.20 -0.28 -26.85
C PRO A 12 2.76 -0.57 -26.40
N SER A 13 2.24 -1.71 -26.81
CA SER A 13 0.93 -2.22 -26.39
C SER A 13 0.94 -2.52 -24.88
N HIS A 14 0.17 -1.76 -24.10
CA HIS A 14 0.11 -1.81 -22.64
C HIS A 14 -0.59 -3.05 -22.05
N SER A 15 -0.98 -4.05 -22.85
CA SER A 15 -1.82 -5.18 -22.38
C SER A 15 -1.07 -6.42 -21.88
N SER A 16 0.27 -6.48 -21.98
CA SER A 16 1.02 -7.72 -21.69
C SER A 16 1.55 -7.88 -20.26
N SER A 17 1.47 -6.84 -19.39
CA SER A 17 2.05 -6.90 -18.04
C SER A 17 1.11 -7.48 -16.95
N LEU A 18 -0.20 -7.39 -17.14
CA LEU A 18 -1.21 -7.89 -16.18
C LEU A 18 -1.28 -9.43 -16.14
N SER A 19 -0.88 -10.11 -17.22
CA SER A 19 -0.97 -11.58 -17.31
C SER A 19 0.13 -12.33 -16.53
N THR A 20 1.18 -11.64 -16.08
CA THR A 20 2.35 -12.29 -15.48
C THR A 20 2.14 -12.63 -14.01
N PHE A 21 1.42 -11.80 -13.24
CA PHE A 21 1.17 -11.98 -11.80
C PHE A 21 -0.28 -11.59 -11.44
N PRO A 22 -1.29 -12.37 -11.85
CA PRO A 22 -2.71 -12.01 -11.66
C PRO A 22 -3.11 -11.89 -10.18
N ASP A 23 -2.62 -12.78 -9.33
CA ASP A 23 -2.92 -12.77 -7.90
C ASP A 23 -2.32 -11.54 -7.22
N LEU A 24 -1.10 -11.16 -7.61
CA LEU A 24 -0.43 -9.98 -7.08
C LEU A 24 -1.14 -8.68 -7.51
N ALA A 25 -1.59 -8.62 -8.75
CA ALA A 25 -2.38 -7.49 -9.26
C ALA A 25 -3.70 -7.35 -8.49
N THR A 26 -4.39 -8.46 -8.20
CA THR A 26 -5.63 -8.49 -7.41
C THR A 26 -5.39 -7.98 -5.98
N GLN A 27 -4.33 -8.44 -5.31
CA GLN A 27 -3.97 -8.02 -3.97
C GLN A 27 -3.60 -6.52 -3.91
N LEU A 28 -2.85 -6.02 -4.90
CA LEU A 28 -2.52 -4.60 -5.01
C LEU A 28 -3.77 -3.74 -5.26
N LEU A 29 -4.67 -4.21 -6.10
CA LEU A 29 -5.93 -3.51 -6.37
C LEU A 29 -6.82 -3.46 -5.13
N GLU A 30 -6.91 -4.55 -4.36
CA GLU A 30 -7.62 -4.60 -3.08
C GLU A 30 -7.07 -3.56 -2.10
N LEU A 31 -5.75 -3.53 -1.88
CA LEU A 31 -5.11 -2.55 -1.00
C LEU A 31 -5.27 -1.12 -1.49
N ALA A 32 -5.08 -0.88 -2.79
CA ALA A 32 -5.19 0.44 -3.39
C ALA A 32 -6.61 1.01 -3.28
N THR A 33 -7.63 0.18 -3.47
CA THR A 33 -9.04 0.57 -3.34
C THR A 33 -9.37 1.00 -1.91
N GLN A 34 -8.81 0.32 -0.91
CA GLN A 34 -9.00 0.71 0.49
C GLN A 34 -8.17 1.94 0.88
N ALA A 35 -6.95 2.07 0.34
CA ALA A 35 -6.00 3.11 0.72
C ALA A 35 -6.34 4.48 0.12
N TRP A 36 -6.79 4.51 -1.13
CA TRP A 36 -6.91 5.74 -1.92
C TRP A 36 -8.38 6.15 -2.08
N THR A 37 -8.94 6.73 -1.02
CA THR A 37 -10.36 7.10 -0.91
C THR A 37 -10.66 8.55 -1.27
N THR A 38 -9.64 9.38 -1.55
CA THR A 38 -9.81 10.79 -1.91
C THR A 38 -9.09 11.16 -3.20
N GLU A 39 -9.64 12.11 -3.97
CA GLU A 39 -9.01 12.64 -5.20
C GLU A 39 -7.61 13.24 -4.90
N GLU A 40 -7.41 13.83 -3.72
CA GLU A 40 -6.11 14.37 -3.32
C GLU A 40 -5.03 13.31 -3.27
N SER A 41 -5.35 12.07 -2.91
CA SER A 41 -4.39 10.97 -2.86
C SER A 41 -3.81 10.62 -4.25
N PHE A 42 -4.50 10.99 -5.34
CA PHE A 42 -4.05 10.76 -6.71
C PHE A 42 -3.26 11.94 -7.30
N GLN A 43 -3.60 13.17 -6.91
CA GLN A 43 -3.04 14.38 -7.53
C GLN A 43 -1.69 14.80 -6.95
N GLN A 44 -1.21 14.14 -5.89
CA GLN A 44 0.02 14.55 -5.25
C GLN A 44 1.25 14.30 -6.13
N SER A 45 1.96 15.39 -6.42
CA SER A 45 3.21 15.38 -7.19
C SER A 45 4.35 14.60 -6.51
N GLN A 46 4.24 14.31 -5.20
CA GLN A 46 5.23 13.60 -4.39
C GLN A 46 4.62 12.33 -3.77
N PHE A 47 4.24 11.39 -4.62
CA PHE A 47 3.78 10.09 -4.13
C PHE A 47 4.92 9.23 -3.58
N LEU A 48 6.06 9.18 -4.26
CA LEU A 48 7.20 8.38 -3.85
C LEU A 48 8.09 9.12 -2.86
N LEU A 49 8.45 8.45 -1.77
CA LEU A 49 9.60 8.81 -0.97
C LEU A 49 10.85 8.13 -1.50
N ASN A 50 11.95 8.85 -1.49
CA ASN A 50 13.24 8.40 -1.99
C ASN A 50 14.26 8.28 -0.85
N PRO A 51 15.30 7.43 -0.97
CA PRO A 51 16.38 7.38 0.02
C PRO A 51 17.06 8.73 0.25
N ALA A 52 17.07 9.60 -0.77
CA ALA A 52 17.61 10.96 -0.66
C ALA A 52 16.88 11.83 0.35
N ASP A 53 15.59 11.61 0.58
CA ASP A 53 14.77 12.35 1.57
C ASP A 53 15.24 12.10 3.02
N PHE A 54 16.03 11.05 3.22
CA PHE A 54 16.55 10.62 4.53
C PHE A 54 18.05 10.86 4.73
N VAL A 55 18.72 11.55 3.83
CA VAL A 55 20.21 11.75 3.90
C VAL A 55 20.62 12.39 5.22
N ASN A 56 19.87 13.40 5.68
CA ASN A 56 20.16 14.16 6.91
C ASN A 56 19.50 13.56 8.16
N ILE A 57 18.80 12.43 8.04
CA ILE A 57 18.12 11.79 9.16
C ILE A 57 19.02 10.68 9.70
N THR A 58 19.41 10.79 10.97
CA THR A 58 20.28 9.82 11.65
C THR A 58 19.54 8.96 12.67
N ALA A 59 18.48 9.51 13.30
CA ALA A 59 17.71 8.77 14.28
C ALA A 59 16.61 7.93 13.61
N PRO A 60 16.51 6.63 13.90
CA PRO A 60 15.49 5.74 13.33
C PRO A 60 14.05 6.20 13.61
N THR A 61 13.79 6.80 14.78
CA THR A 61 12.49 7.37 15.12
C THR A 61 12.07 8.47 14.17
N GLN A 62 13.01 9.32 13.74
CA GLN A 62 12.73 10.36 12.74
C GLN A 62 12.41 9.77 11.36
N VAL A 63 13.02 8.65 10.99
CA VAL A 63 12.65 7.91 9.76
C VAL A 63 11.18 7.50 9.86
N ILE A 64 10.78 6.86 10.96
CA ILE A 64 9.39 6.43 11.18
C ILE A 64 8.42 7.62 11.15
N GLU A 65 8.77 8.74 11.78
CA GLU A 65 7.94 9.95 11.75
C GLU A 65 7.67 10.45 10.31
N VAL A 66 8.71 10.44 9.46
CA VAL A 66 8.57 10.82 8.05
C VAL A 66 7.67 9.82 7.32
N LEU A 67 7.89 8.51 7.51
CA LEU A 67 7.08 7.45 6.89
C LEU A 67 5.60 7.57 7.29
N ILE A 68 5.30 7.68 8.58
CA ILE A 68 3.93 7.79 9.09
C ILE A 68 3.26 9.09 8.59
N ARG A 69 3.97 10.22 8.62
CA ARG A 69 3.45 11.48 8.10
C ARG A 69 3.13 11.40 6.60
N HIS A 70 3.99 10.76 5.84
CA HIS A 70 3.79 10.54 4.42
C HIS A 70 2.59 9.62 4.16
N ALA A 71 2.52 8.47 4.85
CA ALA A 71 1.41 7.53 4.71
C ALA A 71 0.05 8.19 4.98
N ARG A 72 -0.10 8.98 6.06
CA ARG A 72 -1.35 9.70 6.35
C ARG A 72 -1.84 10.56 5.20
N ARG A 73 -0.93 11.08 4.40
CA ARG A 73 -1.25 11.92 3.25
C ARG A 73 -1.57 11.10 2.01
N ILE A 74 -0.86 9.97 1.82
CA ILE A 74 -0.93 9.17 0.59
C ILE A 74 -2.03 8.12 0.65
N VAL A 75 -2.31 7.58 1.83
CA VAL A 75 -3.30 6.49 2.04
C VAL A 75 -4.36 6.90 3.06
N PRO A 76 -5.20 7.92 2.75
CA PRO A 76 -6.18 8.45 3.69
C PRO A 76 -7.26 7.43 4.08
N GLY A 77 -7.48 6.38 3.31
CA GLY A 77 -8.39 5.28 3.62
C GLY A 77 -7.85 4.28 4.64
N PHE A 78 -6.55 4.33 4.94
CA PHE A 78 -5.98 3.52 6.01
C PHE A 78 -6.00 4.26 7.35
N SER A 79 -6.22 3.51 8.43
CA SER A 79 -6.10 4.03 9.79
C SER A 79 -4.63 4.18 10.20
N VAL A 80 -3.93 5.15 9.58
CA VAL A 80 -2.51 5.39 9.88
C VAL A 80 -2.37 5.92 11.30
N PRO A 81 -1.66 5.21 12.20
CA PRO A 81 -1.60 5.55 13.61
C PRO A 81 -0.92 6.88 13.87
N GLN A 82 -1.32 7.55 14.96
CA GLN A 82 -0.70 8.83 15.38
C GLN A 82 0.54 8.63 16.25
N MET A 83 0.55 7.57 17.03
CA MET A 83 1.67 7.26 17.92
C MET A 83 2.87 6.80 17.10
N ILE A 84 4.03 7.32 17.45
CA ILE A 84 5.30 6.90 16.84
C ILE A 84 5.85 5.72 17.63
N PRO A 85 6.09 4.56 17.00
CA PRO A 85 6.69 3.40 17.65
C PRO A 85 8.06 3.72 18.25
N ARG A 86 8.39 3.05 19.35
CA ARG A 86 9.76 3.02 19.86
C ARG A 86 10.63 2.18 18.92
N VAL A 87 11.86 2.60 18.68
CA VAL A 87 12.82 1.78 17.93
C VAL A 87 13.89 1.27 18.86
N GLN A 88 14.16 -0.02 18.78
CA GLN A 88 15.23 -0.67 19.52
C GLN A 88 16.16 -1.43 18.57
N VAL A 89 17.45 -1.23 18.74
CA VAL A 89 18.47 -2.00 18.01
C VAL A 89 18.88 -3.18 18.89
N VAL A 90 18.60 -4.38 18.44
CA VAL A 90 18.76 -5.61 19.23
C VAL A 90 19.44 -6.72 18.42
N SER A 91 19.90 -7.74 19.09
CA SER A 91 20.36 -8.95 18.40
C SER A 91 19.14 -9.79 18.01
N LEU A 92 18.88 -9.88 16.72
CA LEU A 92 17.82 -10.72 16.16
C LEU A 92 18.47 -11.87 15.36
N PRO A 93 18.49 -13.10 15.90
CA PRO A 93 19.20 -14.20 15.22
C PRO A 93 18.49 -14.72 13.97
N ALA A 94 17.17 -14.53 13.86
CA ALA A 94 16.34 -15.10 12.79
C ALA A 94 15.52 -14.06 12.00
N ALA A 95 15.58 -12.79 12.37
CA ALA A 95 14.82 -11.72 11.72
C ALA A 95 15.68 -10.47 11.51
N ALA A 96 15.37 -9.67 10.52
CA ALA A 96 16.01 -8.38 10.28
C ALA A 96 15.33 -7.25 11.06
N GLY A 97 14.02 -7.34 11.20
CA GLY A 97 13.17 -6.47 12.00
C GLY A 97 12.06 -7.25 12.68
N MET A 98 11.36 -6.62 13.61
CA MET A 98 10.21 -7.17 14.30
C MET A 98 9.30 -6.08 14.85
N PHE A 99 8.03 -6.13 14.49
CA PHE A 99 6.97 -5.31 15.05
C PHE A 99 6.39 -6.01 16.29
N LYS A 100 6.28 -5.28 17.40
CA LYS A 100 5.74 -5.79 18.67
C LYS A 100 4.74 -4.82 19.27
N VAL A 101 3.70 -5.38 19.87
CA VAL A 101 2.76 -4.64 20.73
C VAL A 101 2.81 -5.31 22.11
N ASP A 102 3.05 -4.52 23.14
CA ASP A 102 3.02 -5.03 24.52
C ASP A 102 1.59 -5.06 25.10
N GLU A 103 1.46 -5.55 26.33
CA GLU A 103 0.14 -5.70 26.99
C GLU A 103 -0.53 -4.35 27.26
N GLU A 104 0.23 -3.26 27.40
CA GLU A 104 -0.26 -1.90 27.56
C GLU A 104 -0.59 -1.22 26.22
N GLY A 105 -0.35 -1.88 25.08
CA GLY A 105 -0.59 -1.36 23.74
C GLY A 105 0.53 -0.46 23.19
N TRP A 106 1.71 -0.43 23.83
CA TRP A 106 2.86 0.27 23.28
C TRP A 106 3.46 -0.50 22.10
N VAL A 107 3.80 0.23 21.08
CA VAL A 107 4.38 -0.33 19.87
C VAL A 107 5.89 -0.13 19.87
N THR A 108 6.61 -1.22 19.62
CA THR A 108 8.06 -1.24 19.46
C THR A 108 8.43 -1.88 18.12
N ILE A 109 9.33 -1.24 17.39
CA ILE A 109 9.97 -1.80 16.21
C ILE A 109 11.40 -2.14 16.58
N GLU A 110 11.73 -3.42 16.54
CA GLU A 110 13.10 -3.90 16.72
C GLU A 110 13.80 -4.01 15.38
N VAL A 111 15.05 -3.57 15.32
CA VAL A 111 15.92 -3.69 14.14
C VAL A 111 17.15 -4.47 14.53
N GLY A 112 17.50 -5.46 13.73
CA GLY A 112 18.69 -6.27 13.94
C GLY A 112 19.96 -5.42 13.87
N ALA A 113 20.82 -5.53 14.90
CA ALA A 113 22.04 -4.74 15.01
C ALA A 113 22.97 -4.86 13.79
N ASN A 114 22.98 -6.02 13.15
CA ASN A 114 23.76 -6.28 11.94
C ASN A 114 23.29 -5.45 10.74
N PHE A 115 21.97 -5.22 10.63
CA PHE A 115 21.37 -4.45 9.53
C PHE A 115 21.40 -2.95 9.80
N PHE A 116 21.40 -2.56 11.08
CA PHE A 116 21.35 -1.16 11.48
C PHE A 116 22.56 -0.35 11.01
N GLN A 117 23.72 -1.00 10.83
CA GLN A 117 24.93 -0.35 10.31
C GLN A 117 24.83 0.00 8.81
N ASP A 118 24.02 -0.72 8.04
CA ASP A 118 23.66 -0.35 6.68
C ASP A 118 22.41 0.53 6.67
N LYS A 119 22.60 1.82 6.45
CA LYS A 119 21.51 2.81 6.48
C LYS A 119 20.36 2.45 5.54
N LEU A 120 20.64 1.96 4.34
CA LEU A 120 19.60 1.61 3.37
C LEU A 120 18.88 0.33 3.80
N ALA A 121 19.59 -0.66 4.33
CA ALA A 121 18.98 -1.87 4.88
C ALA A 121 18.09 -1.54 6.09
N ALA A 122 18.58 -0.70 7.00
CA ALA A 122 17.78 -0.23 8.14
C ALA A 122 16.51 0.49 7.69
N GLN A 123 16.59 1.35 6.69
CA GLN A 123 15.43 2.03 6.12
C GLN A 123 14.43 1.05 5.49
N ALA A 124 14.90 0.04 4.75
CA ALA A 124 14.04 -0.98 4.15
C ALA A 124 13.30 -1.79 5.24
N ILE A 125 13.98 -2.14 6.34
CA ILE A 125 13.36 -2.81 7.48
C ILE A 125 12.31 -1.91 8.12
N LEU A 126 12.64 -0.65 8.42
CA LEU A 126 11.70 0.29 9.04
C LEU A 126 10.46 0.53 8.18
N VAL A 127 10.59 0.58 6.86
CA VAL A 127 9.47 0.66 5.92
C VAL A 127 8.55 -0.55 6.05
N HIS A 128 9.12 -1.76 6.08
CA HIS A 128 8.35 -2.99 6.24
C HIS A 128 7.58 -3.02 7.58
N GLU A 129 8.28 -2.75 8.70
CA GLU A 129 7.66 -2.77 10.03
C GLU A 129 6.60 -1.67 10.22
N VAL A 130 6.79 -0.49 9.60
CA VAL A 130 5.76 0.57 9.59
C VAL A 130 4.53 0.13 8.80
N CYS A 131 4.69 -0.64 7.71
CA CYS A 131 3.56 -1.18 6.98
C CYS A 131 2.78 -2.22 7.78
N HIS A 132 3.43 -3.07 8.59
CA HIS A 132 2.75 -3.91 9.58
C HIS A 132 1.88 -3.07 10.52
N TYR A 133 2.44 -1.99 11.06
CA TYR A 133 1.73 -1.10 11.97
C TYR A 133 0.52 -0.44 11.30
N ILE A 134 0.64 0.03 10.05
CA ILE A 134 -0.46 0.62 9.29
C ILE A 134 -1.56 -0.41 9.02
N LEU A 135 -1.22 -1.59 8.55
CA LEU A 135 -2.18 -2.64 8.22
C LEU A 135 -2.93 -3.16 9.45
N GLU A 136 -2.21 -3.39 10.56
CA GLU A 136 -2.82 -3.82 11.83
C GLU A 136 -3.85 -2.80 12.34
N ASN A 137 -3.49 -1.50 12.33
CA ASN A 137 -4.43 -0.43 12.73
C ASN A 137 -5.59 -0.24 11.76
N SER A 138 -5.42 -0.64 10.51
CA SER A 138 -6.49 -0.60 9.49
C SER A 138 -7.39 -1.83 9.51
N GLY A 139 -7.14 -2.79 10.41
CA GLY A 139 -7.88 -4.05 10.47
C GLY A 139 -7.60 -5.00 9.30
N ILE A 140 -6.54 -4.73 8.54
CA ILE A 140 -6.14 -5.54 7.39
C ILE A 140 -5.12 -6.58 7.86
N ARG A 141 -5.63 -7.71 8.34
CA ARG A 141 -4.81 -8.82 8.81
C ARG A 141 -5.22 -10.11 8.12
N LYS A 142 -4.27 -10.86 7.64
CA LYS A 142 -4.49 -12.19 7.06
C LYS A 142 -4.16 -13.27 8.11
N SER A 143 -4.96 -14.33 8.17
CA SER A 143 -4.74 -15.44 9.12
C SER A 143 -3.52 -16.29 8.76
N ASP A 144 -3.18 -16.41 7.48
CA ASP A 144 -1.96 -17.03 7.01
C ASP A 144 -0.80 -16.06 7.12
N VAL A 145 0.28 -16.47 7.82
CA VAL A 145 1.44 -15.64 8.10
C VAL A 145 2.14 -15.21 6.82
N ASN A 146 2.36 -16.13 5.87
CA ASN A 146 3.06 -15.81 4.63
C ASN A 146 2.22 -14.81 3.78
N LEU A 147 0.91 -14.99 3.75
CA LEU A 147 0.03 -14.07 3.06
C LEU A 147 0.03 -12.70 3.76
N ASN A 148 0.05 -12.65 5.09
CA ASN A 148 0.13 -11.40 5.86
C ASN A 148 1.41 -10.64 5.53
N GLU A 149 2.56 -11.32 5.50
CA GLU A 149 3.85 -10.75 5.13
C GLU A 149 3.85 -10.23 3.68
N ARG A 150 3.26 -10.97 2.75
CA ARG A 150 3.09 -10.52 1.36
C ARG A 150 2.25 -9.24 1.26
N TYR A 151 1.16 -9.13 2.03
CA TYR A 151 0.35 -7.92 2.09
C TYR A 151 1.15 -6.74 2.68
N THR A 152 2.02 -6.99 3.65
CA THR A 152 2.92 -5.99 4.20
C THR A 152 3.91 -5.49 3.16
N ASP A 153 4.52 -6.41 2.41
CA ASP A 153 5.39 -6.06 1.28
C ASP A 153 4.67 -5.21 0.22
N LEU A 154 3.43 -5.56 -0.12
CA LEU A 154 2.63 -4.81 -1.09
C LEU A 154 2.20 -3.43 -0.56
N CYS A 155 1.89 -3.33 0.73
CA CYS A 155 1.55 -2.08 1.40
C CYS A 155 2.67 -1.03 1.26
N MET A 156 3.94 -1.43 1.23
CA MET A 156 5.06 -0.52 1.01
C MET A 156 4.92 0.25 -0.32
N PHE A 157 4.49 -0.41 -1.38
CA PHE A 157 4.29 0.23 -2.69
C PHE A 157 3.04 1.13 -2.69
N ILE A 158 1.96 0.70 -2.05
CA ILE A 158 0.72 1.49 -1.89
C ILE A 158 0.98 2.77 -1.11
N CYS A 159 1.83 2.74 -0.08
CA CYS A 159 2.24 3.89 0.72
C CYS A 159 3.32 4.77 0.05
N GLY A 160 3.78 4.42 -1.15
CA GLY A 160 4.84 5.18 -1.85
C GLY A 160 6.25 4.98 -1.31
N PHE A 161 6.50 3.90 -0.58
CA PHE A 161 7.80 3.56 0.03
C PHE A 161 8.66 2.65 -0.83
N GLY A 162 8.18 2.24 -2.00
CA GLY A 162 8.84 1.24 -2.85
C GLY A 162 10.30 1.57 -3.18
N GLU A 163 10.61 2.83 -3.48
CA GLU A 163 11.99 3.26 -3.78
C GLU A 163 12.95 3.08 -2.60
N ILE A 164 12.46 3.36 -1.37
CA ILE A 164 13.27 3.18 -0.15
C ILE A 164 13.54 1.70 0.08
N PHE A 165 12.49 0.87 -0.03
CA PHE A 165 12.62 -0.56 0.17
C PHE A 165 13.56 -1.18 -0.87
N LEU A 166 13.35 -0.88 -2.16
CA LEU A 166 14.17 -1.41 -3.26
C LEU A 166 15.64 -1.00 -3.18
N ALA A 167 15.95 0.14 -2.56
CA ALA A 167 17.33 0.57 -2.37
C ALA A 167 18.08 -0.25 -1.31
N GLY A 168 17.38 -0.85 -0.34
CA GLY A 168 18.00 -1.52 0.81
C GLY A 168 17.67 -2.99 1.01
N TYR A 169 16.66 -3.54 0.29
CA TYR A 169 16.18 -4.92 0.55
C TYR A 169 17.18 -6.00 0.17
N ARG A 170 18.15 -5.69 -0.68
CA ARG A 170 19.16 -6.63 -1.16
C ARG A 170 20.54 -6.00 -1.16
N ARG A 171 21.51 -6.79 -0.73
CA ARG A 171 22.94 -6.48 -0.82
C ARG A 171 23.70 -7.67 -1.36
N ASP A 172 24.50 -7.44 -2.39
CA ASP A 172 25.39 -8.44 -2.95
C ASP A 172 26.61 -8.67 -2.04
N VAL A 173 27.08 -9.91 -1.97
CA VAL A 173 28.25 -10.30 -1.14
C VAL A 173 29.49 -9.47 -1.52
N ALA A 174 29.67 -9.15 -2.81
CA ALA A 174 30.80 -8.36 -3.30
C ALA A 174 30.80 -6.89 -2.85
N GLN A 175 29.68 -6.37 -2.39
CA GLN A 175 29.55 -4.95 -1.99
C GLN A 175 29.68 -4.75 -0.47
N GLN A 176 30.09 -5.79 0.26
CA GLN A 176 30.05 -5.77 1.71
C GLN A 176 31.36 -5.48 2.33
N ASN A 177 31.33 -4.61 3.34
CA ASN A 177 32.45 -4.36 4.24
C ASN A 177 32.27 -5.02 5.61
N TYR A 178 31.07 -5.50 5.96
CA TYR A 178 30.76 -5.92 7.34
C TYR A 178 29.65 -6.96 7.49
N HIS A 179 28.90 -7.29 6.46
CA HIS A 179 27.79 -8.27 6.54
C HIS A 179 27.73 -9.15 5.30
N PRO A 180 27.47 -10.47 5.41
CA PRO A 180 27.19 -11.35 4.28
C PRO A 180 25.94 -10.87 3.57
N GLY A 181 25.87 -10.92 2.23
CA GLY A 181 24.74 -10.48 1.43
C GLY A 181 23.40 -10.85 2.06
N HIS A 182 22.46 -9.94 2.00
CA HIS A 182 21.14 -10.16 2.54
C HIS A 182 20.06 -9.92 1.47
N ARG A 183 18.91 -10.49 1.71
CA ARG A 183 17.69 -10.24 1.00
C ARG A 183 16.55 -10.15 2.02
N LEU A 184 15.85 -9.02 2.01
CA LEU A 184 14.73 -8.74 2.89
C LEU A 184 13.41 -8.97 2.15
N GLY A 185 12.32 -9.21 2.90
CA GLY A 185 10.97 -9.34 2.41
C GLY A 185 10.64 -10.72 1.81
N TYR A 186 9.40 -10.87 1.39
CA TYR A 186 8.75 -12.17 1.08
C TYR A 186 8.40 -12.36 -0.40
N LEU A 187 8.45 -11.29 -1.20
CA LEU A 187 8.22 -11.37 -2.64
C LEU A 187 9.52 -11.65 -3.41
N THR A 188 9.43 -12.20 -4.60
CA THR A 188 10.57 -12.32 -5.52
C THR A 188 10.95 -10.96 -6.10
N ASP A 189 12.17 -10.84 -6.65
CA ASP A 189 12.63 -9.60 -7.28
C ASP A 189 11.70 -9.19 -8.45
N ALA A 190 11.23 -10.17 -9.22
CA ALA A 190 10.29 -9.92 -10.32
C ALA A 190 8.92 -9.41 -9.82
N GLU A 191 8.42 -9.93 -8.69
CA GLU A 191 7.19 -9.47 -8.05
C GLU A 191 7.33 -8.05 -7.49
N TYR A 192 8.46 -7.70 -6.86
CA TYR A 192 8.73 -6.34 -6.39
C TYR A 192 8.74 -5.33 -7.55
N HIS A 193 9.43 -5.64 -8.62
CA HIS A 193 9.44 -4.77 -9.80
C HIS A 193 8.08 -4.68 -10.49
N PHE A 194 7.30 -5.76 -10.46
CA PHE A 194 5.92 -5.73 -10.93
C PHE A 194 5.07 -4.82 -10.04
N ALA A 195 5.13 -4.97 -8.71
CA ALA A 195 4.36 -4.17 -7.76
C ALA A 195 4.63 -2.67 -7.94
N GLN A 196 5.90 -2.26 -8.05
CA GLN A 196 6.29 -0.88 -8.30
C GLN A 196 5.65 -0.33 -9.58
N ARG A 197 5.78 -1.04 -10.69
CA ARG A 197 5.23 -0.59 -11.99
C ARG A 197 3.71 -0.56 -11.97
N TYR A 198 3.08 -1.59 -11.41
CA TYR A 198 1.62 -1.70 -11.38
C TYR A 198 0.98 -0.61 -10.53
N VAL A 199 1.52 -0.32 -9.35
CA VAL A 199 1.06 0.79 -8.51
C VAL A 199 1.17 2.14 -9.23
N MET A 200 2.27 2.40 -9.91
CA MET A 200 2.44 3.61 -10.71
C MET A 200 1.42 3.68 -11.86
N GLN A 201 1.15 2.54 -12.51
CA GLN A 201 0.13 2.45 -13.57
C GLN A 201 -1.27 2.72 -13.01
N LEU A 202 -1.66 2.10 -11.88
CA LEU A 202 -2.95 2.34 -11.21
C LEU A 202 -3.16 3.84 -10.92
N ARG A 203 -2.12 4.50 -10.43
CA ARG A 203 -2.17 5.95 -10.14
C ARG A 203 -2.30 6.79 -11.40
N GLN A 204 -1.62 6.43 -12.48
CA GLN A 204 -1.67 7.17 -13.75
C GLN A 204 -2.98 6.95 -14.51
N SER A 205 -3.53 5.73 -14.47
CA SER A 205 -4.78 5.40 -15.16
C SER A 205 -6.01 6.02 -14.49
N GLY A 206 -5.91 6.37 -13.20
CA GLY A 206 -7.03 6.79 -12.37
C GLY A 206 -8.13 5.72 -12.29
N GLU A 207 -7.80 4.44 -12.47
CA GLU A 207 -8.77 3.33 -12.36
C GLU A 207 -9.37 3.22 -10.97
N ILE A 208 -8.63 3.67 -9.95
CA ILE A 208 -9.04 3.66 -8.53
C ILE A 208 -9.44 5.07 -8.06
N SER A 209 -9.65 6.02 -8.98
CA SER A 209 -10.15 7.34 -8.59
C SER A 209 -11.46 7.19 -7.79
N PRO A 210 -11.62 7.86 -6.64
CA PRO A 210 -12.85 7.81 -5.84
C PRO A 210 -14.09 8.13 -6.65
N SER A 211 -13.99 9.03 -7.63
CA SER A 211 -15.10 9.34 -8.54
C SER A 211 -15.48 8.12 -9.39
N LYS A 212 -14.52 7.39 -9.94
CA LYS A 212 -14.78 6.17 -10.72
C LYS A 212 -15.28 5.03 -9.86
N GLU A 213 -14.70 4.86 -8.66
CA GLU A 213 -15.18 3.86 -7.72
C GLU A 213 -16.61 4.16 -7.27
N LEU A 214 -16.91 5.41 -6.95
CA LEU A 214 -18.26 5.84 -6.61
C LEU A 214 -19.23 5.58 -7.77
N ASP A 215 -18.85 5.88 -9.01
CA ASP A 215 -19.68 5.61 -10.19
C ASP A 215 -19.89 4.10 -10.42
N ARG A 216 -18.88 3.28 -10.16
CA ARG A 216 -18.99 1.82 -10.17
C ARG A 216 -19.98 1.32 -9.13
N LEU A 217 -19.87 1.82 -7.89
CA LEU A 217 -20.78 1.46 -6.79
C LEU A 217 -22.20 1.94 -7.06
N LYS A 218 -22.40 3.16 -7.56
CA LYS A 218 -23.73 3.67 -8.00
C LYS A 218 -24.37 2.74 -9.01
N LYS A 219 -23.61 2.35 -10.03
CA LYS A 219 -24.11 1.43 -11.07
C LYS A 219 -24.42 0.04 -10.50
N ARG A 220 -23.57 -0.50 -9.60
CA ARG A 220 -23.79 -1.79 -8.92
C ARG A 220 -25.05 -1.74 -8.05
N LEU A 221 -25.21 -0.72 -7.20
CA LEU A 221 -26.38 -0.54 -6.37
C LEU A 221 -27.65 -0.44 -7.22
N LEU A 222 -27.64 0.34 -8.29
CA LEU A 222 -28.78 0.48 -9.19
C LEU A 222 -29.18 -0.85 -9.84
N ASN A 223 -28.20 -1.67 -10.24
CA ASN A 223 -28.42 -3.01 -10.76
C ASN A 223 -29.04 -3.94 -9.70
N LEU A 224 -28.55 -3.89 -8.47
CA LEU A 224 -29.11 -4.66 -7.35
C LEU A 224 -30.53 -4.23 -7.01
N CYS A 225 -30.88 -2.96 -7.20
CA CYS A 225 -32.22 -2.42 -7.06
C CYS A 225 -33.08 -2.59 -8.32
N TYR A 226 -32.67 -3.39 -9.31
CA TYR A 226 -33.38 -3.61 -10.57
C TYR A 226 -33.72 -2.31 -11.32
N GLY A 227 -32.87 -1.30 -11.21
CA GLY A 227 -33.08 0.01 -11.83
C GLY A 227 -33.98 0.97 -11.04
N ASP A 228 -34.48 0.58 -9.88
CA ASP A 228 -35.33 1.44 -9.03
C ASP A 228 -34.50 2.45 -8.25
N GLN A 229 -34.39 3.66 -8.77
CA GLN A 229 -33.68 4.77 -8.13
C GLN A 229 -34.28 5.18 -6.77
N LYS A 230 -35.62 5.03 -6.59
CA LYS A 230 -36.27 5.37 -5.32
C LYS A 230 -35.88 4.37 -4.22
N MET A 231 -35.74 3.09 -4.58
CA MET A 231 -35.24 2.06 -3.68
C MET A 231 -33.79 2.35 -3.29
N CYS A 232 -32.91 2.67 -4.24
CA CYS A 232 -31.55 3.06 -3.96
C CYS A 232 -31.48 4.26 -2.98
N SER A 233 -32.25 5.32 -3.24
CA SER A 233 -32.25 6.51 -2.38
C SER A 233 -32.71 6.24 -0.96
N ARG A 234 -33.75 5.41 -0.78
CA ARG A 234 -34.23 5.02 0.56
C ARG A 234 -33.18 4.20 1.32
N LEU A 235 -32.49 3.30 0.63
CA LEU A 235 -31.44 2.48 1.25
C LEU A 235 -30.24 3.32 1.68
N LEU A 236 -29.77 4.23 0.80
CA LEU A 236 -28.70 5.16 1.11
C LEU A 236 -29.05 6.08 2.30
N GLU A 237 -30.30 6.58 2.35
CA GLU A 237 -30.74 7.40 3.46
C GLU A 237 -30.74 6.60 4.77
N TYR A 238 -31.18 5.35 4.74
CA TYR A 238 -31.15 4.44 5.90
C TYR A 238 -29.72 4.19 6.40
N GLU A 239 -28.76 3.92 5.52
CA GLU A 239 -27.37 3.71 5.93
C GLU A 239 -26.73 5.03 6.44
N ARG A 240 -27.05 6.17 5.84
CA ARG A 240 -26.59 7.49 6.30
C ARG A 240 -27.08 7.83 7.70
N GLN A 241 -28.31 7.45 8.05
CA GLN A 241 -28.85 7.65 9.42
C GLN A 241 -28.12 6.81 10.46
N LYS A 242 -27.65 5.61 10.10
CA LYS A 242 -26.84 4.76 11.00
C LYS A 242 -25.43 5.31 11.23
N LYS A 243 -24.83 5.88 10.21
CA LYS A 243 -23.43 6.33 10.22
C LYS A 243 -23.29 7.70 9.53
N PRO A 244 -23.62 8.81 10.20
CA PRO A 244 -23.79 10.14 9.58
C PRO A 244 -22.49 10.77 9.05
N HIS A 245 -21.32 10.22 9.40
CA HIS A 245 -20.01 10.78 9.00
C HIS A 245 -19.25 9.94 7.95
N GLN A 246 -19.94 8.97 7.33
CA GLN A 246 -19.34 8.17 6.27
C GLN A 246 -19.11 8.95 4.98
N SER A 247 -18.05 8.58 4.25
CA SER A 247 -17.88 8.99 2.85
C SER A 247 -18.95 8.39 1.95
N ASP A 248 -19.18 9.01 0.78
CA ASP A 248 -20.14 8.45 -0.18
C ASP A 248 -19.74 7.05 -0.66
N VAL A 249 -18.44 6.75 -0.81
CA VAL A 249 -17.95 5.41 -1.18
C VAL A 249 -18.35 4.36 -0.15
N GLU A 250 -18.09 4.62 1.14
CA GLU A 250 -18.47 3.72 2.23
C GLU A 250 -19.99 3.54 2.31
N LEU A 251 -20.74 4.64 2.16
CA LEU A 251 -22.20 4.63 2.18
C LEU A 251 -22.79 3.72 1.09
N TYR A 252 -22.27 3.84 -0.13
CA TYR A 252 -22.71 2.98 -1.24
C TYR A 252 -22.29 1.53 -1.06
N GLN A 253 -21.10 1.28 -0.49
CA GLN A 253 -20.64 -0.07 -0.20
C GLN A 253 -21.50 -0.75 0.87
N ASP A 254 -21.80 -0.07 2.00
CA ASP A 254 -22.67 -0.60 3.06
C ASP A 254 -24.09 -0.92 2.52
N ALA A 255 -24.62 -0.07 1.66
CA ALA A 255 -25.92 -0.31 1.02
C ALA A 255 -25.92 -1.55 0.11
N ILE A 256 -24.84 -1.80 -0.60
CA ILE A 256 -24.65 -2.99 -1.42
C ILE A 256 -24.55 -4.23 -0.55
N ASP A 257 -23.70 -4.21 0.48
CA ASP A 257 -23.48 -5.33 1.39
C ASP A 257 -24.76 -5.73 2.13
N HIS A 258 -25.59 -4.75 2.49
CA HIS A 258 -26.90 -4.98 3.08
C HIS A 258 -27.80 -5.79 2.13
N LEU A 259 -27.94 -5.36 0.87
CA LEU A 259 -28.77 -6.08 -0.11
C LEU A 259 -28.23 -7.48 -0.45
N GLU A 260 -26.92 -7.65 -0.50
CA GLU A 260 -26.30 -8.94 -0.78
C GLU A 260 -26.44 -9.90 0.42
N GLY A 261 -26.30 -9.38 1.65
CA GLY A 261 -26.50 -10.12 2.89
C GLY A 261 -27.94 -10.62 3.05
N ASP A 262 -28.96 -9.83 2.66
CA ASP A 262 -30.37 -10.24 2.71
C ASP A 262 -30.72 -11.29 1.65
N ARG A 263 -30.02 -11.32 0.52
CA ARG A 263 -30.23 -12.33 -0.53
C ARG A 263 -29.56 -13.67 -0.23
N SER A 264 -28.64 -13.70 0.71
CA SER A 264 -27.90 -14.92 1.11
C SER A 264 -28.59 -15.69 2.23
N ARG A 265 -29.72 -15.18 2.74
CA ARG A 265 -30.61 -15.81 3.76
C ARG A 265 -31.85 -16.37 3.11
#